data_f1dc6e91c33e2d636717a2e454da83be
#
_entry.id   f1dc6e91c33e2d636717a2e454da83be
#
_cell.length_a   1.000
_cell.length_b   1.000
_cell.length_c   1.000
_cell.angle_alpha   90.00
_cell.angle_beta   90.00
_cell.angle_gamma   90.00
#
_symmetry.space_group_name_H-M   'P 1'
#
loop_
_entity.id
_entity.type
_entity.pdbx_description
1 polymer ?
#
loop_
_entity_poly.entity_id
_entity_poly.type
_entity_poly.pdbx_seq_one_letter_code
_entity_poly.pdbx_strand_id
1 'polypeptide(L)'
;MARKASLNRETKETKISCSLNLDGKGKYDVSTGIKFLDHMLELFSKHSLIDVELKANGDTDVDDHHTIEDVAIVIGKCVDRALADKAGVNRYGTAYVPMDDSLARCVLDLSGRGYCVFNAEFSRAKINDLSAEMIEHFFKSMAENLKANVHVDLIYGKNNHHRAEAIFKSFALALREAVSFNPRISGIQSTKGKL
;
A
#
# COMPACT_ATOMS: atom_id res chain seq x y z
N MET A 1 -16.64 -15.40 5.29
CA MET A 1 -15.49 -16.02 4.58
C MET A 1 -14.24 -15.21 4.88
N ALA A 2 -13.06 -15.82 4.96
CA ALA A 2 -11.81 -15.09 5.16
C ALA A 2 -11.48 -14.27 3.89
N ARG A 3 -11.20 -12.99 4.04
CA ARG A 3 -10.84 -12.07 2.94
C ARG A 3 -9.37 -12.26 2.56
N LYS A 4 -9.13 -13.26 1.70
CA LYS A 4 -7.79 -13.66 1.26
C LYS A 4 -7.69 -13.61 -0.26
N ALA A 5 -6.51 -13.27 -0.76
CA ALA A 5 -6.21 -13.33 -2.18
C ALA A 5 -4.75 -13.73 -2.41
N SER A 6 -4.49 -14.37 -3.55
CA SER A 6 -3.15 -14.63 -4.04
C SER A 6 -3.06 -14.29 -5.52
N LEU A 7 -1.92 -13.79 -5.93
CA LEU A 7 -1.62 -13.43 -7.31
C LEU A 7 -0.16 -13.76 -7.64
N ASN A 8 0.04 -14.32 -8.81
CA ASN A 8 1.35 -14.41 -9.46
C ASN A 8 1.34 -13.50 -10.69
N ARG A 9 2.41 -12.72 -10.86
CA ARG A 9 2.67 -11.90 -12.04
C ARG A 9 4.06 -12.21 -12.55
N GLU A 10 4.15 -12.47 -13.84
CA GLU A 10 5.41 -12.72 -14.53
C GLU A 10 5.44 -11.93 -15.82
N THR A 11 6.51 -11.17 -15.99
CA THR A 11 6.85 -10.43 -17.20
C THR A 11 8.25 -10.85 -17.66
N LYS A 12 8.83 -10.15 -18.62
CA LYS A 12 10.25 -10.34 -18.96
C LYS A 12 11.20 -9.70 -17.96
N GLU A 13 10.69 -8.77 -17.15
CA GLU A 13 11.44 -7.91 -16.23
C GLU A 13 11.31 -8.38 -14.79
N THR A 14 10.14 -8.91 -14.41
CA THR A 14 9.84 -9.28 -13.03
C THR A 14 9.11 -10.62 -12.91
N LYS A 15 9.31 -11.29 -11.79
CA LYS A 15 8.53 -12.44 -11.35
C LYS A 15 8.13 -12.27 -9.90
N ILE A 16 6.81 -12.12 -9.65
CA ILE A 16 6.28 -11.77 -8.34
C ILE A 16 5.19 -12.75 -7.94
N SER A 17 5.25 -13.22 -6.70
CA SER A 17 4.16 -13.95 -6.03
C SER A 17 3.74 -13.20 -4.78
N CYS A 18 2.44 -13.01 -4.59
CA CYS A 18 1.89 -12.39 -3.41
C CYS A 18 0.68 -13.18 -2.89
N SER A 19 0.62 -13.35 -1.58
CA SER A 19 -0.54 -13.87 -0.85
C SER A 19 -0.81 -12.95 0.32
N LEU A 20 -2.07 -12.55 0.52
CA LEU A 20 -2.45 -11.71 1.65
C LEU A 20 -3.78 -12.13 2.28
N ASN A 21 -3.93 -11.74 3.55
CA ASN A 21 -5.14 -11.92 4.34
C ASN A 21 -5.50 -10.60 5.03
N LEU A 22 -6.60 -9.97 4.62
CA LEU A 22 -7.07 -8.70 5.20
C LEU A 22 -7.48 -8.84 6.67
N ASP A 23 -7.88 -10.03 7.09
CA ASP A 23 -8.28 -10.35 8.47
C ASP A 23 -7.12 -10.97 9.27
N GLY A 24 -5.90 -10.55 8.97
CA GLY A 24 -4.66 -11.06 9.54
C GLY A 24 -4.32 -10.47 10.91
N LYS A 25 -3.04 -10.58 11.26
CA LYS A 25 -2.43 -10.05 12.49
C LYS A 25 -1.14 -9.27 12.23
N GLY A 26 -0.90 -8.89 10.96
CA GLY A 26 0.32 -8.23 10.53
C GLY A 26 1.54 -9.15 10.53
N LYS A 27 1.36 -10.41 10.13
CA LYS A 27 2.46 -11.33 9.85
C LYS A 27 3.00 -11.05 8.46
N TYR A 28 4.31 -11.08 8.31
CA TYR A 28 4.93 -10.83 7.01
C TYR A 28 6.07 -11.80 6.72
N ASP A 29 6.23 -12.10 5.44
CA ASP A 29 7.39 -12.74 4.82
C ASP A 29 7.62 -12.07 3.47
N VAL A 30 8.48 -11.04 3.46
CA VAL A 30 8.68 -10.15 2.31
C VAL A 30 10.10 -10.24 1.82
N SER A 31 10.28 -10.36 0.51
CA SER A 31 11.59 -10.31 -0.14
C SER A 31 11.42 -9.80 -1.57
N THR A 32 11.86 -8.56 -1.84
CA THR A 32 11.78 -7.92 -3.15
C THR A 32 13.13 -7.77 -3.84
N GLY A 33 14.23 -8.01 -3.11
CA GLY A 33 15.58 -7.69 -3.57
C GLY A 33 16.00 -6.26 -3.28
N ILE A 34 15.07 -5.37 -2.89
CA ILE A 34 15.30 -3.98 -2.51
C ILE A 34 15.02 -3.84 -1.01
N LYS A 35 16.08 -3.74 -0.20
CA LYS A 35 15.99 -3.87 1.27
C LYS A 35 15.14 -2.78 1.92
N PHE A 36 15.20 -1.57 1.40
CA PHE A 36 14.37 -0.49 1.95
C PHE A 36 12.89 -0.68 1.61
N LEU A 37 12.55 -1.24 0.43
CA LEU A 37 11.19 -1.61 0.09
C LEU A 37 10.69 -2.76 0.98
N ASP A 38 11.53 -3.78 1.21
CA ASP A 38 11.20 -4.88 2.13
C ASP A 38 10.77 -4.31 3.48
N HIS A 39 11.59 -3.41 4.06
CA HIS A 39 11.30 -2.74 5.32
C HIS A 39 9.97 -1.95 5.30
N MET A 40 9.69 -1.19 4.23
CA MET A 40 8.42 -0.45 4.08
C MET A 40 7.21 -1.39 4.02
N LEU A 41 7.33 -2.53 3.35
CA LEU A 41 6.24 -3.51 3.24
C LEU A 41 6.03 -4.30 4.55
N GLU A 42 7.09 -4.56 5.32
CA GLU A 42 6.99 -5.10 6.67
C GLU A 42 6.21 -4.15 7.60
N LEU A 43 6.51 -2.84 7.55
CA LEU A 43 5.76 -1.81 8.27
C LEU A 43 4.30 -1.75 7.80
N PHE A 44 4.08 -1.80 6.48
CA PHE A 44 2.74 -1.86 5.91
C PHE A 44 1.94 -3.04 6.49
N SER A 45 2.48 -4.25 6.42
CA SER A 45 1.82 -5.44 6.99
C SER A 45 1.56 -5.29 8.48
N LYS A 46 2.59 -4.90 9.25
CA LYS A 46 2.51 -4.78 10.71
C LYS A 46 1.45 -3.79 11.17
N HIS A 47 1.38 -2.62 10.54
CA HIS A 47 0.48 -1.54 10.96
C HIS A 47 -0.93 -1.68 10.37
N SER A 48 -1.08 -2.24 9.18
CA SER A 48 -2.40 -2.54 8.61
C SER A 48 -3.08 -3.76 9.24
N LEU A 49 -2.33 -4.62 9.94
CA LEU A 49 -2.74 -5.94 10.42
C LEU A 49 -3.06 -6.92 9.28
N ILE A 50 -2.71 -6.60 8.05
CA ILE A 50 -2.84 -7.50 6.90
C ILE A 50 -1.65 -8.46 6.93
N ASP A 51 -1.91 -9.77 6.90
CA ASP A 51 -0.82 -10.72 6.70
C ASP A 51 -0.38 -10.67 5.24
N VAL A 52 0.93 -10.60 4.99
CA VAL A 52 1.52 -10.49 3.64
C VAL A 52 2.67 -11.49 3.49
N GLU A 53 2.57 -12.34 2.48
CA GLU A 53 3.68 -13.14 1.96
C GLU A 53 3.95 -12.66 0.53
N LEU A 54 5.16 -12.13 0.28
CA LEU A 54 5.52 -11.55 -1.00
C LEU A 54 6.95 -11.89 -1.36
N LYS A 55 7.14 -12.46 -2.54
CA LYS A 55 8.45 -12.72 -3.13
C LYS A 55 8.49 -12.09 -4.52
N ALA A 56 9.50 -11.28 -4.76
CA ALA A 56 9.76 -10.69 -6.06
C ALA A 56 11.21 -10.95 -6.48
N ASN A 57 11.37 -11.20 -7.76
CA ASN A 57 12.67 -11.23 -8.43
C ASN A 57 12.52 -10.37 -9.69
N GLY A 58 13.21 -9.25 -9.73
CA GLY A 58 13.18 -8.30 -10.85
C GLY A 58 14.61 -7.98 -11.31
N ASP A 59 14.68 -7.26 -12.43
CA ASP A 59 15.90 -6.82 -13.12
C ASP A 59 16.54 -5.60 -12.42
N THR A 60 16.82 -5.71 -11.12
CA THR A 60 17.38 -4.62 -10.29
C THR A 60 18.80 -4.19 -10.69
N ASP A 61 19.43 -4.89 -11.63
CA ASP A 61 20.65 -4.49 -12.30
C ASP A 61 20.44 -3.40 -13.35
N VAL A 62 19.20 -3.23 -13.85
CA VAL A 62 18.76 -2.08 -14.66
C VAL A 62 18.53 -0.88 -13.75
N ASP A 63 17.50 -0.96 -12.91
CA ASP A 63 17.19 -0.06 -11.79
C ASP A 63 16.13 -0.69 -10.87
N ASP A 64 15.57 0.10 -9.94
CA ASP A 64 14.55 -0.36 -9.00
C ASP A 64 13.10 -0.16 -9.51
N HIS A 65 12.90 0.47 -10.69
CA HIS A 65 11.60 0.90 -11.21
C HIS A 65 10.64 -0.26 -11.40
N HIS A 66 10.99 -1.21 -12.28
CA HIS A 66 10.10 -2.31 -12.67
C HIS A 66 9.68 -3.15 -11.47
N THR A 67 10.61 -3.39 -10.54
CA THR A 67 10.35 -4.19 -9.34
C THR A 67 9.38 -3.48 -8.41
N ILE A 68 9.59 -2.17 -8.15
CA ILE A 68 8.73 -1.40 -7.23
C ILE A 68 7.34 -1.22 -7.80
N GLU A 69 7.22 -0.89 -9.11
CA GLU A 69 5.94 -0.74 -9.79
C GLU A 69 5.14 -2.05 -9.73
N ASP A 70 5.74 -3.16 -10.18
CA ASP A 70 5.05 -4.44 -10.27
C ASP A 70 4.67 -5.01 -8.89
N VAL A 71 5.47 -4.78 -7.85
CA VAL A 71 5.13 -5.10 -6.46
C VAL A 71 3.88 -4.31 -6.03
N ALA A 72 3.82 -3.01 -6.30
CA ALA A 72 2.66 -2.17 -5.97
C ALA A 72 1.40 -2.62 -6.72
N ILE A 73 1.51 -2.94 -8.01
CA ILE A 73 0.43 -3.50 -8.84
C ILE A 73 -0.11 -4.79 -8.23
N VAL A 74 0.78 -5.71 -7.85
CA VAL A 74 0.38 -7.03 -7.33
C VAL A 74 -0.30 -6.90 -5.98
N ILE A 75 0.23 -6.11 -5.05
CA ILE A 75 -0.38 -5.88 -3.74
C ILE A 75 -1.74 -5.19 -3.91
N GLY A 76 -1.84 -4.14 -4.74
CA GLY A 76 -3.09 -3.43 -5.00
C GLY A 76 -4.19 -4.37 -5.52
N LYS A 77 -3.86 -5.21 -6.52
CA LYS A 77 -4.79 -6.21 -7.05
C LYS A 77 -5.18 -7.28 -6.03
N CYS A 78 -4.25 -7.71 -5.18
CA CYS A 78 -4.56 -8.67 -4.13
C CYS A 78 -5.54 -8.09 -3.11
N VAL A 79 -5.35 -6.83 -2.68
CA VAL A 79 -6.27 -6.17 -1.77
C VAL A 79 -7.65 -5.99 -2.41
N ASP A 80 -7.74 -5.52 -3.66
CA ASP A 80 -9.02 -5.36 -4.40
C ASP A 80 -9.76 -6.71 -4.52
N ARG A 81 -9.05 -7.78 -4.88
CA ARG A 81 -9.64 -9.14 -4.96
C ARG A 81 -10.14 -9.65 -3.60
N ALA A 82 -9.38 -9.42 -2.54
CA ALA A 82 -9.76 -9.87 -1.19
C ALA A 82 -10.95 -9.09 -0.63
N LEU A 83 -11.15 -7.84 -1.07
CA LEU A 83 -12.31 -7.00 -0.71
C LEU A 83 -13.60 -7.43 -1.43
N ALA A 84 -13.49 -8.17 -2.53
CA ALA A 84 -14.63 -8.60 -3.35
C ALA A 84 -15.54 -7.41 -3.75
N ASP A 85 -16.81 -7.42 -3.33
CA ASP A 85 -17.80 -6.38 -3.59
C ASP A 85 -17.73 -5.18 -2.64
N LYS A 86 -16.81 -5.21 -1.67
CA LYS A 86 -16.63 -4.15 -0.65
C LYS A 86 -17.85 -3.93 0.26
N ALA A 87 -18.74 -4.93 0.38
CA ALA A 87 -19.91 -4.83 1.24
C ALA A 87 -19.53 -4.84 2.73
N GLY A 88 -20.18 -3.99 3.52
CA GLY A 88 -20.04 -3.94 4.97
C GLY A 88 -18.74 -3.32 5.49
N VAL A 89 -17.84 -2.82 4.62
CA VAL A 89 -16.60 -2.15 5.07
C VAL A 89 -16.81 -0.65 5.29
N ASN A 90 -15.93 -0.04 6.09
CA ASN A 90 -15.97 1.42 6.32
C ASN A 90 -15.82 2.24 5.03
N ARG A 91 -15.12 1.70 4.01
CA ARG A 91 -14.83 2.36 2.74
C ARG A 91 -13.80 3.50 2.85
N TYR A 92 -13.94 4.38 3.84
CA TYR A 92 -13.02 5.48 4.08
C TYR A 92 -12.07 5.15 5.23
N GLY A 93 -10.86 5.67 5.16
CA GLY A 93 -9.89 5.61 6.24
C GLY A 93 -9.00 6.82 6.24
N THR A 94 -8.61 7.27 7.43
CA THR A 94 -7.75 8.44 7.63
C THR A 94 -6.78 8.20 8.76
N ALA A 95 -5.51 8.50 8.53
CA ALA A 95 -4.50 8.42 9.58
C ALA A 95 -3.48 9.55 9.51
N TYR A 96 -3.13 10.10 10.65
CA TYR A 96 -1.95 10.91 10.87
C TYR A 96 -0.94 10.08 11.66
N VAL A 97 0.29 9.98 11.16
CA VAL A 97 1.32 9.16 11.80
C VAL A 97 2.61 9.95 11.96
N PRO A 98 3.10 10.13 13.18
CA PRO A 98 4.42 10.69 13.44
C PRO A 98 5.49 9.58 13.32
N MET A 99 6.66 9.97 12.87
CA MET A 99 7.89 9.21 13.00
C MET A 99 9.02 10.18 13.34
N ASP A 100 9.42 10.22 14.61
CA ASP A 100 10.37 11.16 15.19
C ASP A 100 10.13 12.62 14.73
N ASP A 101 10.95 13.14 13.81
CA ASP A 101 10.87 14.51 13.28
C ASP A 101 9.85 14.67 12.15
N SER A 102 9.19 13.61 11.71
CA SER A 102 8.31 13.61 10.55
C SER A 102 6.86 13.34 10.92
N LEU A 103 5.92 13.96 10.19
CA LEU A 103 4.49 13.69 10.29
C LEU A 103 3.92 13.54 8.90
N ALA A 104 3.21 12.42 8.64
CA ALA A 104 2.46 12.20 7.41
C ALA A 104 0.98 11.99 7.69
N ARG A 105 0.15 12.34 6.69
CA ARG A 105 -1.29 12.05 6.64
C ARG A 105 -1.59 11.19 5.42
N CYS A 106 -2.46 10.20 5.58
CA CYS A 106 -3.08 9.50 4.47
C CYS A 106 -4.60 9.50 4.62
N VAL A 107 -5.32 9.80 3.52
CA VAL A 107 -6.78 9.68 3.41
C VAL A 107 -7.10 8.77 2.24
N LEU A 108 -8.00 7.79 2.45
CA LEU A 108 -8.29 6.75 1.50
C LEU A 108 -9.80 6.57 1.31
N ASP A 109 -10.24 6.40 0.04
CA ASP A 109 -11.60 6.00 -0.35
C ASP A 109 -11.54 4.79 -1.28
N LEU A 110 -12.10 3.67 -0.88
CA LEU A 110 -12.23 2.44 -1.68
C LEU A 110 -13.31 2.62 -2.76
N SER A 111 -13.20 3.67 -3.57
CA SER A 111 -14.22 4.20 -4.48
C SER A 111 -14.47 3.35 -5.74
N GLY A 112 -13.69 2.32 -5.99
CA GLY A 112 -13.71 1.56 -7.25
C GLY A 112 -12.98 2.25 -8.41
N ARG A 113 -12.33 3.41 -8.18
CA ARG A 113 -11.55 4.17 -9.17
C ARG A 113 -10.19 4.51 -8.59
N GLY A 114 -9.12 4.16 -9.31
CA GLY A 114 -7.77 4.49 -8.94
C GLY A 114 -7.48 5.99 -9.13
N TYR A 115 -6.99 6.66 -8.09
CA TYR A 115 -6.47 8.01 -8.15
C TYR A 115 -5.50 8.26 -7.00
N CYS A 116 -4.36 8.85 -7.28
CA CYS A 116 -3.36 9.17 -6.27
C CYS A 116 -3.06 10.66 -6.27
N VAL A 117 -3.08 11.28 -5.10
CA VAL A 117 -2.48 12.59 -4.82
C VAL A 117 -1.34 12.37 -3.87
N PHE A 118 -0.14 12.76 -4.26
CA PHE A 118 1.06 12.55 -3.47
C PHE A 118 1.81 13.88 -3.29
N ASN A 119 1.78 14.42 -2.08
CA ASN A 119 2.40 15.68 -1.69
C ASN A 119 3.52 15.39 -0.69
N ALA A 120 4.64 14.87 -1.17
CA ALA A 120 5.83 14.65 -0.36
C ALA A 120 7.08 14.85 -1.21
N GLU A 121 8.07 15.50 -0.61
CA GLU A 121 9.36 15.72 -1.24
C GLU A 121 10.46 15.03 -0.42
N PHE A 122 11.45 14.52 -1.12
CA PHE A 122 12.63 13.90 -0.53
C PHE A 122 13.88 14.70 -0.92
N SER A 123 14.74 15.00 0.05
CA SER A 123 15.93 15.82 -0.17
C SER A 123 17.12 15.06 -0.78
N ARG A 124 17.00 13.74 -0.95
CA ARG A 124 18.00 12.87 -1.57
C ARG A 124 17.36 12.02 -2.64
N ALA A 125 18.11 11.71 -3.68
CA ALA A 125 17.65 10.86 -4.79
C ALA A 125 17.40 9.40 -4.37
N LYS A 126 18.09 8.92 -3.33
CA LYS A 126 17.94 7.54 -2.81
C LYS A 126 17.85 7.52 -1.29
N ILE A 127 17.10 6.53 -0.79
CA ILE A 127 17.05 6.13 0.61
C ILE A 127 17.52 4.68 0.65
N ASN A 128 18.77 4.44 1.06
CA ASN A 128 19.48 3.18 0.91
C ASN A 128 19.49 2.76 -0.58
N ASP A 129 18.88 1.64 -0.91
CA ASP A 129 18.81 1.03 -2.25
C ASP A 129 17.52 1.37 -3.02
N LEU A 130 16.63 2.21 -2.46
CA LEU A 130 15.38 2.63 -3.08
C LEU A 130 15.49 4.07 -3.60
N SER A 131 15.15 4.30 -4.86
CA SER A 131 15.04 5.62 -5.48
C SER A 131 13.85 6.39 -4.91
N ALA A 132 14.08 7.61 -4.41
CA ALA A 132 13.06 8.36 -3.68
C ALA A 132 11.81 8.68 -4.53
N GLU A 133 11.99 8.90 -5.83
CA GLU A 133 10.90 9.11 -6.80
C GLU A 133 9.98 7.89 -6.91
N MET A 134 10.51 6.69 -6.66
CA MET A 134 9.73 5.45 -6.72
C MET A 134 8.73 5.30 -5.57
N ILE A 135 8.84 6.10 -4.51
CA ILE A 135 7.84 6.12 -3.44
C ILE A 135 6.52 6.68 -3.97
N GLU A 136 6.55 7.81 -4.69
CA GLU A 136 5.35 8.35 -5.35
C GLU A 136 4.79 7.36 -6.37
N HIS A 137 5.66 6.78 -7.20
CA HIS A 137 5.28 5.82 -8.22
C HIS A 137 4.61 4.57 -7.61
N PHE A 138 5.15 4.05 -6.51
CA PHE A 138 4.54 2.95 -5.74
C PHE A 138 3.10 3.27 -5.34
N PHE A 139 2.83 4.45 -4.76
CA PHE A 139 1.48 4.82 -4.33
C PHE A 139 0.54 5.07 -5.50
N LYS A 140 1.01 5.58 -6.64
CA LYS A 140 0.22 5.71 -7.87
C LYS A 140 -0.20 4.33 -8.39
N SER A 141 0.75 3.41 -8.57
CA SER A 141 0.49 2.05 -9.04
C SER A 141 -0.40 1.26 -8.07
N MET A 142 -0.17 1.46 -6.76
CA MET A 142 -1.02 0.89 -5.70
C MET A 142 -2.47 1.40 -5.81
N ALA A 143 -2.68 2.71 -5.89
CA ALA A 143 -4.01 3.32 -5.93
C ALA A 143 -4.82 2.86 -7.16
N GLU A 144 -4.17 2.79 -8.33
CA GLU A 144 -4.79 2.32 -9.58
C GLU A 144 -5.26 0.88 -9.48
N ASN A 145 -4.43 -0.01 -8.95
CA ASN A 145 -4.71 -1.44 -8.91
C ASN A 145 -5.55 -1.88 -7.70
N LEU A 146 -5.54 -1.12 -6.62
CA LEU A 146 -6.49 -1.21 -5.51
C LEU A 146 -7.87 -0.62 -5.88
N LYS A 147 -7.93 0.19 -6.94
CA LYS A 147 -9.10 0.96 -7.34
C LYS A 147 -9.61 1.86 -6.21
N ALA A 148 -8.69 2.59 -5.61
CA ALA A 148 -8.95 3.51 -4.50
C ALA A 148 -8.44 4.91 -4.80
N ASN A 149 -9.08 5.93 -4.22
CA ASN A 149 -8.45 7.24 -4.13
C ASN A 149 -7.54 7.25 -2.92
N VAL A 150 -6.28 7.60 -3.10
CA VAL A 150 -5.25 7.64 -2.06
C VAL A 150 -4.64 9.04 -2.07
N HIS A 151 -4.81 9.77 -0.98
CA HIS A 151 -4.23 11.09 -0.79
C HIS A 151 -3.19 11.02 0.32
N VAL A 152 -1.94 11.30 -0.01
CA VAL A 152 -0.80 11.27 0.89
C VAL A 152 -0.20 12.66 0.99
N ASP A 153 -0.04 13.16 2.20
CA ASP A 153 0.65 14.41 2.48
C ASP A 153 1.74 14.19 3.53
N LEU A 154 2.96 14.54 3.22
CA LEU A 154 4.00 14.77 4.21
C LEU A 154 3.83 16.17 4.77
N ILE A 155 3.37 16.28 6.01
CA ILE A 155 3.06 17.57 6.64
C ILE A 155 4.37 18.31 6.98
N TYR A 156 5.34 17.58 7.54
CA TYR A 156 6.71 18.04 7.79
C TYR A 156 7.64 16.86 8.07
N GLY A 157 8.94 17.11 8.07
CA GLY A 157 10.00 16.17 8.41
C GLY A 157 11.32 16.61 7.80
N LYS A 158 12.44 16.06 8.28
CA LYS A 158 13.79 16.35 7.78
C LYS A 158 14.50 15.10 7.29
N ASN A 159 14.41 13.99 8.05
CA ASN A 159 15.05 12.73 7.70
C ASN A 159 14.23 11.97 6.68
N ASN A 160 14.80 11.66 5.51
CA ASN A 160 14.08 10.97 4.43
C ASN A 160 13.58 9.56 4.81
N HIS A 161 14.31 8.83 5.65
CA HIS A 161 13.86 7.54 6.18
C HIS A 161 12.60 7.71 7.02
N HIS A 162 12.59 8.66 7.96
CA HIS A 162 11.42 8.95 8.80
C HIS A 162 10.23 9.45 7.99
N ARG A 163 10.46 10.27 6.94
CA ARG A 163 9.43 10.69 5.99
C ARG A 163 8.76 9.49 5.32
N ALA A 164 9.56 8.58 4.77
CA ALA A 164 9.06 7.38 4.10
C ALA A 164 8.29 6.48 5.06
N GLU A 165 8.85 6.20 6.26
CA GLU A 165 8.15 5.40 7.27
C GLU A 165 6.81 6.02 7.69
N ALA A 166 6.77 7.33 7.96
CA ALA A 166 5.53 8.02 8.34
C ALA A 166 4.47 7.88 7.24
N ILE A 167 4.86 7.98 5.97
CA ILE A 167 3.98 7.81 4.81
C ILE A 167 3.43 6.37 4.74
N PHE A 168 4.30 5.35 4.76
CA PHE A 168 3.84 3.95 4.67
C PHE A 168 2.99 3.54 5.87
N LYS A 169 3.33 3.99 7.08
CA LYS A 169 2.54 3.74 8.29
C LYS A 169 1.17 4.44 8.24
N SER A 170 1.11 5.68 7.76
CA SER A 170 -0.17 6.40 7.63
C SER A 170 -1.09 5.72 6.60
N PHE A 171 -0.55 5.29 5.47
CA PHE A 171 -1.29 4.50 4.48
C PHE A 171 -1.78 3.16 5.07
N ALA A 172 -0.92 2.44 5.78
CA ALA A 172 -1.27 1.17 6.41
C ALA A 172 -2.44 1.31 7.40
N LEU A 173 -2.41 2.35 8.26
CA LEU A 173 -3.48 2.62 9.22
C LEU A 173 -4.77 3.09 8.54
N ALA A 174 -4.69 3.96 7.54
CA ALA A 174 -5.85 4.38 6.76
C ALA A 174 -6.49 3.20 6.02
N LEU A 175 -5.68 2.32 5.41
CA LEU A 175 -6.19 1.11 4.76
C LEU A 175 -6.84 0.17 5.76
N ARG A 176 -6.23 -0.05 6.94
CA ARG A 176 -6.82 -0.86 8.00
C ARG A 176 -8.22 -0.38 8.40
N GLU A 177 -8.37 0.93 8.55
CA GLU A 177 -9.67 1.53 8.85
C GLU A 177 -10.65 1.33 7.71
N ALA A 178 -10.26 1.62 6.48
CA ALA A 178 -11.12 1.54 5.30
C ALA A 178 -11.64 0.12 5.02
N VAL A 179 -10.79 -0.92 5.22
CA VAL A 179 -11.16 -2.32 4.99
C VAL A 179 -11.89 -2.96 6.17
N SER A 180 -11.95 -2.31 7.33
CA SER A 180 -12.60 -2.85 8.53
C SER A 180 -14.11 -2.93 8.33
N PHE A 181 -14.70 -4.05 8.78
CA PHE A 181 -16.15 -4.18 8.80
C PHE A 181 -16.78 -3.25 9.83
N ASN A 182 -17.90 -2.66 9.43
CA ASN A 182 -18.72 -1.85 10.30
C ASN A 182 -20.12 -2.47 10.44
N PRO A 183 -20.52 -2.92 11.63
CA PRO A 183 -21.78 -3.62 11.84
C PRO A 183 -23.03 -2.76 11.53
N ARG A 184 -22.87 -1.45 11.39
CA ARG A 184 -23.94 -0.53 11.03
C ARG A 184 -24.09 -0.35 9.52
N ILE A 185 -23.15 -0.87 8.70
CA ILE A 185 -23.16 -0.76 7.24
C ILE A 185 -23.76 -2.05 6.66
N SER A 186 -24.93 -1.92 6.05
CA SER A 186 -25.57 -3.01 5.31
C SER A 186 -25.29 -2.86 3.81
N GLY A 187 -24.65 -3.85 3.19
CA GLY A 187 -24.32 -3.84 1.77
C GLY A 187 -23.17 -2.88 1.41
N ILE A 188 -23.21 -2.33 0.20
CA ILE A 188 -22.17 -1.45 -0.33
C ILE A 188 -22.47 -0.01 0.09
N GLN A 189 -21.49 0.67 0.72
CA GLN A 189 -21.63 2.06 1.17
C GLN A 189 -21.49 3.02 -0.02
N SER A 190 -22.53 3.04 -0.85
CA SER A 190 -22.63 3.92 -2.02
C SER A 190 -24.09 4.17 -2.36
N THR A 191 -24.46 5.43 -2.59
CA THR A 191 -25.79 5.81 -3.09
C THR A 191 -26.06 5.25 -4.50
N LYS A 192 -25.01 4.83 -5.23
CA LYS A 192 -25.12 4.19 -6.55
C LYS A 192 -25.32 2.68 -6.46
N GLY A 193 -25.24 2.07 -5.26
CA GLY A 193 -25.33 0.62 -5.06
C GLY A 193 -24.12 -0.20 -5.56
N LYS A 194 -23.05 0.46 -6.00
CA LYS A 194 -21.79 -0.17 -6.46
C LYS A 194 -20.58 0.74 -6.22
N LEU A 195 -19.40 0.14 -6.17
CA LEU A 195 -18.07 0.76 -6.12
C LEU A 195 -17.18 0.19 -7.22
#